data_1de41e46c48f7c508eef2623baa27ce8
#
_entry.id   1de41e46c48f7c508eef2623baa27ce8
#
_cell.length_a   1.000
_cell.length_b   1.000
_cell.length_c   1.000
_cell.angle_alpha   90.00
_cell.angle_beta   90.00
_cell.angle_gamma   90.00
#
_symmetry.space_group_name_H-M   'P 1'
#
loop_
_entity.id
_entity.type
_entity.pdbx_description
1 polymer ?
#
loop_
_entity_poly.entity_id
_entity_poly.type
_entity_poly.pdbx_seq_one_letter_code
_entity_poly.pdbx_strand_id
1 'polypeptide(L)'
;AFGNPVADTGKALLCAAKPVTDLGITAVDDKTLKVELNVPVSYFLSLMYFPTFYPMNQKFFESCGDTYGTSADTVLSNGAFVLTSYEPAATAFELVKNADYYDADRIALDGLNYQVIKDSQQALMSYQNGDLDITLLNGEQVEQVKDDPEFTSVGAGYLWYISPNMDAVPELANLNLRRAITFALDRDSITNDVLKDGSSPAYTAVPAQFATGPDGSDFSADQTKFAEFCAYDPDKAAEYYEQAKAELGKDSFSFTMVVDADDAPQKVAQVVQEQLQTTLPGFTLELKVEPKKQRVQDMQDGNFEIGLTRWGPDYADPMTYLGMWVTG
;
A
#
# COMPACT_ATOMS: atom_id res chain seq x y z
N ALA A 1 17.87 -1.56 12.81
CA ALA A 1 16.85 -1.37 13.80
C ALA A 1 15.51 -1.04 13.14
N PHE A 2 14.96 -2.00 12.44
CA PHE A 2 13.58 -1.95 11.98
C PHE A 2 12.72 -2.67 13.03
N GLY A 3 12.50 -2.00 14.18
CA GLY A 3 11.46 -2.38 15.10
C GLY A 3 10.11 -2.14 14.43
N ASN A 4 9.17 -3.04 14.67
CA ASN A 4 7.82 -2.95 14.14
C ASN A 4 7.23 -1.56 14.48
N PRO A 5 6.94 -0.71 13.49
CA PRO A 5 6.48 0.65 13.74
C PRO A 5 5.10 0.76 14.38
N VAL A 6 4.37 -0.33 14.44
CA VAL A 6 2.98 -0.34 14.94
C VAL A 6 2.90 -0.69 16.43
N ALA A 7 3.93 -1.30 17.00
CA ALA A 7 3.92 -1.72 18.41
C ALA A 7 4.32 -0.61 19.39
N ASP A 8 4.90 0.47 18.90
CA ASP A 8 5.28 1.58 19.75
C ASP A 8 4.57 2.83 19.24
N THR A 9 3.68 3.37 20.04
CA THR A 9 2.94 4.60 19.76
C THR A 9 3.80 5.56 18.95
N GLY A 10 3.33 6.07 17.85
CA GLY A 10 4.01 6.85 16.79
C GLY A 10 5.17 7.80 17.18
N LYS A 11 5.45 7.95 18.46
CA LYS A 11 6.62 8.62 19.01
C LYS A 11 7.93 7.88 18.78
N ALA A 12 7.93 6.56 18.71
CA ALA A 12 9.17 5.80 18.62
C ALA A 12 9.81 5.87 17.22
N LEU A 13 9.03 6.03 16.18
CA LEU A 13 9.52 6.12 14.80
C LEU A 13 10.21 7.43 14.45
N LEU A 14 9.70 8.52 15.02
CA LEU A 14 10.26 9.86 14.77
C LEU A 14 11.34 10.24 15.77
N CYS A 15 11.46 9.53 16.88
CA CYS A 15 12.23 9.99 18.01
C CYS A 15 13.24 9.03 18.55
N ALA A 16 13.36 7.86 18.00
CA ALA A 16 14.58 7.12 18.17
C ALA A 16 15.64 7.77 17.27
N ALA A 17 15.90 9.04 17.50
CA ALA A 17 17.13 9.66 17.08
C ALA A 17 18.28 8.97 17.83
N LYS A 18 18.47 7.69 17.53
CA LYS A 18 19.74 7.04 17.83
C LYS A 18 20.77 7.76 16.98
N PRO A 19 21.93 8.05 17.55
CA PRO A 19 23.02 8.61 16.75
C PRO A 19 23.25 7.78 15.49
N VAL A 20 23.55 8.42 14.38
CA VAL A 20 23.90 7.72 13.11
C VAL A 20 25.02 6.70 13.33
N THR A 21 25.87 6.92 14.34
CA THR A 21 26.94 6.03 14.79
C THR A 21 26.44 4.69 15.34
N ASP A 22 25.17 4.57 15.72
CA ASP A 22 24.56 3.32 16.20
C ASP A 22 24.10 2.42 15.03
N LEU A 23 24.10 2.95 13.80
CA LEU A 23 23.87 2.15 12.60
C LEU A 23 25.08 1.27 12.35
N GLY A 24 24.87 0.00 12.08
CA GLY A 24 25.92 -0.95 11.69
C GLY A 24 26.49 -0.69 10.28
N ILE A 25 26.72 0.56 9.92
CA ILE A 25 27.22 0.99 8.61
C ILE A 25 28.54 1.71 8.78
N THR A 26 29.57 1.23 8.10
CA THR A 26 30.92 1.81 8.18
C THR A 26 31.53 1.97 6.78
N ALA A 27 31.95 3.18 6.44
CA ALA A 27 32.82 3.41 5.28
C ALA A 27 34.25 2.93 5.64
N VAL A 28 34.66 1.82 5.06
CA VAL A 28 36.00 1.23 5.30
C VAL A 28 37.08 2.01 4.54
N ASP A 29 36.73 2.41 3.31
CA ASP A 29 37.52 3.25 2.42
C ASP A 29 36.59 3.98 1.43
N ASP A 30 37.15 4.72 0.46
CA ASP A 30 36.40 5.52 -0.52
C ASP A 30 35.47 4.69 -1.42
N LYS A 31 35.57 3.38 -1.44
CA LYS A 31 34.81 2.47 -2.33
C LYS A 31 34.16 1.31 -1.60
N THR A 32 34.43 1.15 -0.30
CA THR A 32 34.00 0.00 0.46
C THR A 32 33.08 0.42 1.60
N LEU A 33 31.83 -0.03 1.54
CA LEU A 33 30.85 0.13 2.60
C LEU A 33 30.63 -1.23 3.29
N LYS A 34 30.84 -1.29 4.60
CA LYS A 34 30.53 -2.46 5.43
C LYS A 34 29.21 -2.25 6.13
N VAL A 35 28.30 -3.24 6.03
CA VAL A 35 27.05 -3.26 6.76
C VAL A 35 27.00 -4.46 7.69
N GLU A 36 26.72 -4.23 8.95
CA GLU A 36 26.53 -5.27 9.98
C GLU A 36 25.07 -5.29 10.41
N LEU A 37 24.42 -6.44 10.24
CA LEU A 37 23.03 -6.64 10.60
C LEU A 37 22.93 -7.18 12.03
N ASN A 38 21.97 -6.70 12.81
CA ASN A 38 21.69 -7.20 14.17
C ASN A 38 21.19 -8.66 14.16
N VAL A 39 20.45 -9.02 13.09
CA VAL A 39 19.96 -10.39 12.85
C VAL A 39 20.15 -10.73 11.38
N PRO A 40 20.46 -11.98 11.02
CA PRO A 40 20.54 -12.38 9.64
C PRO A 40 19.17 -12.36 9.00
N VAL A 41 19.03 -11.68 7.87
CA VAL A 41 17.79 -11.63 7.08
C VAL A 41 18.11 -11.91 5.63
N SER A 42 17.35 -12.82 5.00
CA SER A 42 17.58 -13.25 3.61
C SER A 42 17.27 -12.16 2.60
N TYR A 43 16.37 -11.26 2.93
CA TYR A 43 15.86 -10.19 2.06
C TYR A 43 16.65 -8.88 2.14
N PHE A 44 17.77 -8.82 2.87
CA PHE A 44 18.53 -7.57 3.07
C PHE A 44 18.87 -6.87 1.74
N LEU A 45 19.31 -7.62 0.72
CA LEU A 45 19.67 -7.03 -0.56
C LEU A 45 18.47 -6.43 -1.30
N SER A 46 17.28 -7.00 -1.12
CA SER A 46 16.06 -6.44 -1.72
C SER A 46 15.63 -5.10 -1.07
N LEU A 47 16.01 -4.85 0.17
CA LEU A 47 15.81 -3.54 0.82
C LEU A 47 16.59 -2.42 0.11
N MET A 48 17.66 -2.72 -0.60
CA MET A 48 18.46 -1.71 -1.33
C MET A 48 17.71 -1.09 -2.51
N TYR A 49 16.61 -1.70 -2.95
CA TYR A 49 15.71 -1.11 -3.95
C TYR A 49 14.74 -0.09 -3.34
N PHE A 50 14.61 -0.05 -2.03
CA PHE A 50 13.70 0.88 -1.36
C PHE A 50 14.35 2.26 -1.21
N PRO A 51 13.66 3.36 -1.54
CA PRO A 51 14.24 4.71 -1.62
C PRO A 51 14.99 5.18 -0.36
N THR A 52 14.58 4.72 0.83
CA THR A 52 15.25 5.07 2.11
C THR A 52 16.73 4.62 2.15
N PHE A 53 17.10 3.60 1.35
CA PHE A 53 18.47 3.09 1.27
C PHE A 53 19.29 3.69 0.14
N TYR A 54 18.72 4.59 -0.66
CA TYR A 54 19.44 5.20 -1.76
C TYR A 54 20.54 6.13 -1.23
N PRO A 55 21.72 6.13 -1.86
CA PRO A 55 22.80 7.04 -1.47
C PRO A 55 22.41 8.49 -1.75
N MET A 56 22.73 9.36 -0.80
CA MET A 56 22.50 10.80 -0.91
C MET A 56 23.83 11.55 -0.83
N ASN A 57 24.03 12.50 -1.73
CA ASN A 57 25.19 13.38 -1.66
C ASN A 57 24.98 14.42 -0.57
N GLN A 58 25.69 14.29 0.54
CA GLN A 58 25.55 15.15 1.72
C GLN A 58 25.76 16.62 1.37
N LYS A 59 26.82 16.97 0.62
CA LYS A 59 27.14 18.39 0.30
C LYS A 59 26.03 19.02 -0.53
N PHE A 60 25.50 18.27 -1.49
CA PHE A 60 24.40 18.75 -2.32
C PHE A 60 23.12 18.92 -1.51
N PHE A 61 22.78 17.93 -0.69
CA PHE A 61 21.61 17.98 0.19
C PHE A 61 21.67 19.20 1.13
N GLU A 62 22.81 19.39 1.80
CA GLU A 62 23.02 20.53 2.70
C GLU A 62 22.99 21.88 1.97
N SER A 63 23.45 21.94 0.72
CA SER A 63 23.38 23.16 -0.10
C SER A 63 21.98 23.54 -0.53
N CYS A 64 21.08 22.56 -0.70
CA CYS A 64 19.68 22.80 -1.06
C CYS A 64 18.81 23.16 0.17
N GLY A 65 19.15 22.65 1.36
CA GLY A 65 18.36 22.86 2.57
C GLY A 65 16.90 22.45 2.37
N ASP A 66 15.97 23.31 2.77
CA ASP A 66 14.51 23.06 2.69
C ASP A 66 13.98 22.97 1.25
N THR A 67 14.78 23.33 0.25
CA THR A 67 14.38 23.25 -1.16
C THR A 67 14.77 21.93 -1.82
N TYR A 68 15.44 21.03 -1.13
CA TYR A 68 15.82 19.72 -1.70
C TYR A 68 14.61 18.96 -2.23
N GLY A 69 14.67 18.52 -3.50
CA GLY A 69 13.60 17.76 -4.14
C GLY A 69 12.37 18.57 -4.58
N THR A 70 12.42 19.90 -4.54
CA THR A 70 11.27 20.76 -4.92
C THR A 70 11.32 21.24 -6.37
N SER A 71 12.47 21.15 -7.02
CA SER A 71 12.66 21.50 -8.44
C SER A 71 13.74 20.64 -9.08
N ALA A 72 13.87 20.68 -10.41
CA ALA A 72 14.91 19.94 -11.11
C ALA A 72 16.32 20.29 -10.63
N ASP A 73 16.60 21.56 -10.34
CA ASP A 73 17.90 22.03 -9.85
C ASP A 73 18.24 21.57 -8.43
N THR A 74 17.26 21.10 -7.68
CA THR A 74 17.42 20.63 -6.30
C THR A 74 17.34 19.12 -6.15
N VAL A 75 17.47 18.38 -7.27
CA VAL A 75 17.55 16.92 -7.33
C VAL A 75 18.87 16.52 -7.97
N LEU A 76 19.61 15.63 -7.31
CA LEU A 76 20.80 15.00 -7.88
C LEU A 76 20.52 13.51 -8.10
N SER A 77 20.66 13.04 -9.33
CA SER A 77 20.39 11.66 -9.71
C SER A 77 21.66 10.96 -10.18
N ASN A 78 21.83 9.69 -9.79
CA ASN A 78 22.79 8.76 -10.36
C ASN A 78 22.09 7.62 -11.15
N GLY A 79 20.81 7.76 -11.43
CA GLY A 79 20.00 6.81 -12.21
C GLY A 79 20.17 6.99 -13.72
N ALA A 80 19.43 6.17 -14.49
CA ALA A 80 19.47 6.15 -15.95
C ALA A 80 19.00 7.46 -16.61
N PHE A 81 18.19 8.25 -15.88
CA PHE A 81 17.65 9.51 -16.34
C PHE A 81 17.85 10.61 -15.30
N VAL A 82 17.96 11.84 -15.79
CA VAL A 82 18.08 13.06 -14.99
C VAL A 82 16.85 13.94 -15.23
N LEU A 83 16.26 14.42 -14.14
CA LEU A 83 15.13 15.35 -14.17
C LEU A 83 15.62 16.71 -14.66
N THR A 84 15.07 17.21 -15.77
CA THR A 84 15.48 18.49 -16.39
C THR A 84 14.42 19.56 -16.28
N SER A 85 13.16 19.18 -16.12
CA SER A 85 12.04 20.09 -15.95
C SER A 85 11.06 19.56 -14.91
N TYR A 86 10.94 20.26 -13.80
CA TYR A 86 9.96 20.01 -12.77
C TYR A 86 9.77 21.24 -11.88
N GLU A 87 8.53 21.61 -11.66
CA GLU A 87 8.12 22.64 -10.71
C GLU A 87 6.97 22.09 -9.84
N PRO A 88 6.83 22.51 -8.58
CA PRO A 88 5.66 22.14 -7.78
C PRO A 88 4.35 22.51 -8.50
N ALA A 89 3.40 21.59 -8.52
CA ALA A 89 2.13 21.70 -9.23
C ALA A 89 2.22 21.74 -10.77
N ALA A 90 3.37 21.44 -11.36
CA ALA A 90 3.47 21.24 -12.82
C ALA A 90 2.56 20.09 -13.27
N THR A 91 1.96 20.26 -14.45
CA THR A 91 1.16 19.21 -15.10
C THR A 91 1.98 18.39 -16.11
N ALA A 92 3.24 18.75 -16.31
CA ALA A 92 4.20 18.02 -17.13
C ALA A 92 5.59 18.14 -16.54
N PHE A 93 6.42 17.12 -16.75
CA PHE A 93 7.84 17.12 -16.37
C PHE A 93 8.63 16.23 -17.31
N GLU A 94 9.92 16.49 -17.41
CA GLU A 94 10.81 15.88 -18.37
C GLU A 94 12.06 15.31 -17.70
N LEU A 95 12.45 14.10 -18.14
CA LEU A 95 13.73 13.50 -17.81
C LEU A 95 14.49 13.22 -19.10
N VAL A 96 15.81 13.43 -19.08
CA VAL A 96 16.70 13.09 -20.19
C VAL A 96 17.63 11.96 -19.79
N LYS A 97 18.13 11.21 -20.78
CA LYS A 97 19.11 10.15 -20.58
C LYS A 97 20.35 10.68 -19.84
N ASN A 98 20.76 10.00 -18.80
CA ASN A 98 21.99 10.29 -18.06
C ASN A 98 23.19 9.62 -18.76
N ALA A 99 24.02 10.41 -19.40
CA ALA A 99 25.21 9.92 -20.08
C ALA A 99 26.26 9.34 -19.11
N ASP A 100 26.25 9.77 -17.84
CA ASP A 100 27.16 9.31 -16.79
C ASP A 100 26.62 8.10 -16.00
N TYR A 101 25.46 7.57 -16.40
CA TYR A 101 24.93 6.36 -15.77
C TYR A 101 25.84 5.16 -16.06
N TYR A 102 26.15 4.37 -15.05
CA TYR A 102 27.14 3.26 -15.16
C TYR A 102 26.78 2.23 -16.26
N ASP A 103 25.52 2.13 -16.64
CA ASP A 103 25.03 1.18 -17.64
C ASP A 103 24.27 1.92 -18.78
N ALA A 104 24.74 3.13 -19.15
CA ALA A 104 24.09 4.01 -20.11
C ALA A 104 23.93 3.37 -21.50
N ASP A 105 24.83 2.47 -21.90
CA ASP A 105 24.78 1.77 -23.19
C ASP A 105 23.56 0.85 -23.33
N ARG A 106 23.00 0.39 -22.22
CA ARG A 106 21.78 -0.45 -22.22
C ARG A 106 20.48 0.36 -22.27
N ILE A 107 20.56 1.67 -22.09
CA ILE A 107 19.38 2.54 -22.12
C ILE A 107 19.13 2.98 -23.55
N ALA A 108 18.04 2.48 -24.15
CA ALA A 108 17.67 2.77 -25.54
C ALA A 108 16.92 4.11 -25.70
N LEU A 109 16.22 4.56 -24.67
CA LEU A 109 15.44 5.79 -24.69
C LEU A 109 16.32 7.02 -24.48
N ASP A 110 16.05 8.09 -25.20
CA ASP A 110 16.73 9.37 -25.04
C ASP A 110 16.18 10.20 -23.88
N GLY A 111 14.92 9.99 -23.51
CA GLY A 111 14.25 10.70 -22.41
C GLY A 111 12.86 10.17 -22.14
N LEU A 112 12.21 10.75 -21.13
CA LEU A 112 10.86 10.44 -20.68
C LEU A 112 10.09 11.74 -20.46
N ASN A 113 8.93 11.87 -21.10
CA ASN A 113 8.02 12.98 -20.92
C ASN A 113 6.80 12.51 -20.13
N TYR A 114 6.53 13.13 -19.01
CA TYR A 114 5.38 12.81 -18.15
C TYR A 114 4.31 13.88 -18.24
N GLN A 115 3.06 13.45 -18.28
CA GLN A 115 1.89 14.30 -18.17
C GLN A 115 1.03 13.88 -16.98
N VAL A 116 0.59 14.82 -16.17
CA VAL A 116 -0.30 14.60 -15.04
C VAL A 116 -1.75 14.77 -15.52
N ILE A 117 -2.40 13.67 -15.86
CA ILE A 117 -3.79 13.65 -16.31
C ILE A 117 -4.62 13.02 -15.17
N LYS A 118 -5.54 13.80 -14.58
CA LYS A 118 -6.35 13.36 -13.43
C LYS A 118 -7.53 12.49 -13.82
N ASP A 119 -8.08 12.72 -15.00
CA ASP A 119 -9.20 11.98 -15.54
C ASP A 119 -8.68 10.78 -16.35
N SER A 120 -9.02 9.57 -15.92
CA SER A 120 -8.53 8.34 -16.53
C SER A 120 -9.12 8.08 -17.92
N GLN A 121 -10.32 8.57 -18.21
CA GLN A 121 -10.89 8.46 -19.55
C GLN A 121 -10.16 9.39 -20.54
N GLN A 122 -9.81 10.59 -20.09
CA GLN A 122 -8.97 11.50 -20.88
C GLN A 122 -7.58 10.89 -21.13
N ALA A 123 -6.98 10.24 -20.14
CA ALA A 123 -5.68 9.56 -20.29
C ALA A 123 -5.75 8.42 -21.32
N LEU A 124 -6.81 7.60 -21.28
CA LEU A 124 -7.03 6.55 -22.30
C LEU A 124 -7.22 7.13 -23.70
N MET A 125 -7.98 8.22 -23.83
CA MET A 125 -8.16 8.89 -25.12
C MET A 125 -6.83 9.47 -25.66
N SER A 126 -5.99 10.04 -24.80
CA SER A 126 -4.67 10.55 -25.20
C SER A 126 -3.75 9.41 -25.66
N TYR A 127 -3.80 8.26 -25.02
CA TYR A 127 -3.10 7.06 -25.48
C TYR A 127 -3.60 6.60 -26.86
N GLN A 128 -4.90 6.47 -27.03
CA GLN A 128 -5.52 6.05 -28.30
C GLN A 128 -5.24 7.02 -29.47
N ASN A 129 -5.04 8.31 -29.17
CA ASN A 129 -4.67 9.31 -30.15
C ASN A 129 -3.16 9.35 -30.48
N GLY A 130 -2.35 8.59 -29.72
CA GLY A 130 -0.88 8.57 -29.88
C GLY A 130 -0.16 9.72 -29.17
N ASP A 131 -0.83 10.43 -28.27
CA ASP A 131 -0.23 11.50 -27.45
C ASP A 131 0.55 10.93 -26.25
N LEU A 132 0.26 9.67 -25.86
CA LEU A 132 0.92 8.92 -24.79
C LEU A 132 1.33 7.54 -25.30
N ASP A 133 2.52 7.09 -24.91
CA ASP A 133 3.01 5.73 -25.17
C ASP A 133 2.52 4.73 -24.12
N ILE A 134 2.22 5.20 -22.89
CA ILE A 134 1.76 4.37 -21.77
C ILE A 134 0.73 5.14 -20.96
N THR A 135 -0.33 4.47 -20.54
CA THR A 135 -1.29 5.00 -19.57
C THR A 135 -1.70 3.95 -18.56
N LEU A 136 -2.08 4.37 -17.34
CA LEU A 136 -2.65 3.52 -16.33
C LEU A 136 -4.17 3.54 -16.43
N LEU A 137 -4.79 2.38 -16.29
CA LEU A 137 -6.22 2.20 -16.40
C LEU A 137 -6.85 1.86 -15.03
N ASN A 138 -8.08 2.23 -14.84
CA ASN A 138 -8.91 1.73 -13.75
C ASN A 138 -9.94 0.72 -14.31
N GLY A 139 -10.73 0.08 -13.43
CA GLY A 139 -11.60 -1.01 -13.82
C GLY A 139 -12.62 -0.71 -14.94
N GLU A 140 -13.09 0.54 -15.03
CA GLU A 140 -14.04 0.94 -16.09
C GLU A 140 -13.37 1.02 -17.47
N GLN A 141 -12.12 1.45 -17.53
CA GLN A 141 -11.34 1.47 -18.76
C GLN A 141 -10.83 0.07 -19.14
N VAL A 142 -10.50 -0.77 -18.16
CA VAL A 142 -10.05 -2.15 -18.40
C VAL A 142 -11.08 -2.92 -19.23
N GLU A 143 -12.38 -2.82 -18.90
CA GLU A 143 -13.44 -3.46 -19.68
C GLU A 143 -13.49 -3.03 -21.14
N GLN A 144 -13.04 -1.82 -21.48
CA GLN A 144 -13.01 -1.31 -22.85
C GLN A 144 -11.84 -1.85 -23.67
N VAL A 145 -10.75 -2.28 -23.01
CA VAL A 145 -9.48 -2.60 -23.68
C VAL A 145 -8.91 -3.96 -23.29
N LYS A 146 -9.60 -4.76 -22.48
CA LYS A 146 -9.09 -6.06 -21.99
C LYS A 146 -8.70 -7.06 -23.08
N ASP A 147 -9.28 -6.93 -24.28
CA ASP A 147 -9.00 -7.77 -25.44
C ASP A 147 -7.96 -7.13 -26.37
N ASP A 148 -7.45 -5.94 -26.06
CA ASP A 148 -6.41 -5.27 -26.82
C ASP A 148 -5.05 -5.96 -26.57
N PRO A 149 -4.28 -6.31 -27.61
CA PRO A 149 -2.98 -6.97 -27.45
C PRO A 149 -1.93 -6.09 -26.72
N GLU A 150 -2.14 -4.79 -26.63
CA GLU A 150 -1.28 -3.86 -25.89
C GLU A 150 -1.66 -3.75 -24.41
N PHE A 151 -2.82 -4.30 -24.01
CA PHE A 151 -3.23 -4.32 -22.61
C PHE A 151 -2.37 -5.30 -21.81
N THR A 152 -1.85 -4.82 -20.69
CA THR A 152 -1.07 -5.64 -19.75
C THR A 152 -1.55 -5.39 -18.32
N SER A 153 -1.78 -6.47 -17.58
CA SER A 153 -2.09 -6.43 -16.16
C SER A 153 -0.91 -6.97 -15.34
N VAL A 154 -0.50 -6.20 -14.34
CA VAL A 154 0.62 -6.56 -13.46
C VAL A 154 0.16 -6.48 -12.00
N GLY A 155 0.40 -7.54 -11.24
CA GLY A 155 0.12 -7.55 -9.80
C GLY A 155 1.02 -6.55 -9.08
N ALA A 156 0.42 -5.55 -8.44
CA ALA A 156 1.16 -4.54 -7.69
C ALA A 156 1.53 -4.98 -6.25
N GLY A 157 1.08 -6.17 -5.83
CA GLY A 157 1.34 -6.73 -4.50
C GLY A 157 0.65 -5.98 -3.35
N TYR A 158 -0.31 -5.12 -3.60
CA TYR A 158 -1.03 -4.45 -2.52
C TYR A 158 -2.03 -5.41 -1.86
N LEU A 159 -1.96 -5.48 -0.54
CA LEU A 159 -3.01 -6.06 0.30
C LEU A 159 -3.91 -4.95 0.83
N TRP A 160 -5.20 -4.98 0.50
CA TRP A 160 -6.21 -4.10 1.07
C TRP A 160 -6.87 -4.79 2.26
N TYR A 161 -7.05 -4.06 3.35
CA TYR A 161 -7.65 -4.62 4.56
C TYR A 161 -8.37 -3.56 5.39
N ILE A 162 -9.29 -4.04 6.21
CA ILE A 162 -9.98 -3.26 7.23
C ILE A 162 -9.24 -3.45 8.55
N SER A 163 -8.84 -2.35 9.16
CA SER A 163 -8.13 -2.32 10.44
C SER A 163 -9.06 -1.79 11.53
N PRO A 164 -9.53 -2.64 12.47
CA PRO A 164 -10.26 -2.18 13.65
C PRO A 164 -9.28 -1.64 14.71
N ASN A 165 -9.56 -0.47 15.27
CA ASN A 165 -8.82 0.08 16.40
C ASN A 165 -9.39 -0.44 17.72
N MET A 166 -8.84 -1.55 18.20
CA MET A 166 -9.31 -2.22 19.41
C MET A 166 -8.95 -1.48 20.69
N ASP A 167 -7.97 -0.59 20.65
CA ASP A 167 -7.56 0.21 21.81
C ASP A 167 -8.47 1.43 22.00
N ALA A 168 -8.83 2.10 20.90
CA ALA A 168 -9.75 3.26 20.95
C ALA A 168 -11.21 2.83 21.12
N VAL A 169 -11.57 1.65 20.58
CA VAL A 169 -12.95 1.14 20.56
C VAL A 169 -12.98 -0.28 21.16
N PRO A 170 -13.19 -0.42 22.46
CA PRO A 170 -13.16 -1.73 23.16
C PRO A 170 -14.12 -2.77 22.59
N GLU A 171 -15.25 -2.36 22.00
CA GLU A 171 -16.19 -3.27 21.34
C GLU A 171 -15.55 -4.02 20.17
N LEU A 172 -14.63 -3.37 19.44
CA LEU A 172 -13.90 -3.99 18.33
C LEU A 172 -12.87 -5.03 18.81
N ALA A 173 -12.55 -5.07 20.12
CA ALA A 173 -11.77 -6.15 20.71
C ALA A 173 -12.58 -7.45 20.86
N ASN A 174 -13.92 -7.40 20.77
CA ASN A 174 -14.76 -8.58 20.80
C ASN A 174 -14.54 -9.44 19.54
N LEU A 175 -14.17 -10.70 19.74
CA LEU A 175 -13.83 -11.60 18.63
C LEU A 175 -15.04 -11.92 17.75
N ASN A 176 -16.22 -12.09 18.35
CA ASN A 176 -17.42 -12.42 17.61
C ASN A 176 -17.91 -11.25 16.77
N LEU A 177 -17.75 -10.01 17.24
CA LEU A 177 -18.02 -8.82 16.41
C LEU A 177 -17.09 -8.74 15.19
N ARG A 178 -15.79 -8.98 15.36
CA ARG A 178 -14.85 -9.00 14.22
C ARG A 178 -15.14 -10.14 13.24
N ARG A 179 -15.54 -11.33 13.75
CA ARG A 179 -15.98 -12.44 12.90
C ARG A 179 -17.24 -12.10 12.12
N ALA A 180 -18.22 -11.47 12.76
CA ALA A 180 -19.44 -11.00 12.09
C ALA A 180 -19.11 -10.07 10.93
N ILE A 181 -18.27 -9.06 11.16
CA ILE A 181 -17.78 -8.15 10.13
C ILE A 181 -17.06 -8.92 9.00
N THR A 182 -16.20 -9.87 9.35
CA THR A 182 -15.41 -10.63 8.39
C THR A 182 -16.27 -11.49 7.46
N PHE A 183 -17.24 -12.23 8.02
CA PHE A 183 -18.12 -13.11 7.26
C PHE A 183 -19.22 -12.36 6.48
N ALA A 184 -19.51 -11.11 6.84
CA ALA A 184 -20.46 -10.26 6.13
C ALA A 184 -19.89 -9.65 4.82
N LEU A 185 -18.58 -9.78 4.58
CA LEU A 185 -17.91 -9.16 3.42
C LEU A 185 -17.78 -10.13 2.25
N ASP A 186 -18.50 -9.84 1.18
CA ASP A 186 -18.35 -10.50 -0.12
C ASP A 186 -17.19 -9.87 -0.89
N ARG A 187 -16.02 -10.50 -0.78
CA ARG A 187 -14.78 -10.07 -1.43
C ARG A 187 -14.79 -10.27 -2.93
N ASP A 188 -15.51 -11.30 -3.40
CA ASP A 188 -15.64 -11.59 -4.83
C ASP A 188 -16.40 -10.44 -5.52
N SER A 189 -17.49 -10.00 -4.94
CA SER A 189 -18.25 -8.85 -5.44
C SER A 189 -17.40 -7.56 -5.42
N ILE A 190 -16.62 -7.32 -4.37
CA ILE A 190 -15.72 -6.15 -4.30
C ILE A 190 -14.69 -6.17 -5.43
N THR A 191 -14.06 -7.30 -5.71
CA THR A 191 -13.01 -7.40 -6.74
C THR A 191 -13.56 -7.44 -8.15
N ASN A 192 -14.62 -8.24 -8.39
CA ASN A 192 -15.12 -8.51 -9.73
C ASN A 192 -16.16 -7.50 -10.23
N ASP A 193 -16.94 -6.90 -9.31
CA ASP A 193 -18.04 -6.02 -9.69
C ASP A 193 -17.73 -4.53 -9.43
N VAL A 194 -16.84 -4.24 -8.46
CA VAL A 194 -16.51 -2.86 -8.06
C VAL A 194 -15.16 -2.42 -8.59
N LEU A 195 -14.09 -3.15 -8.29
CA LEU A 195 -12.73 -2.79 -8.72
C LEU A 195 -12.49 -3.09 -10.20
N LYS A 196 -12.79 -4.28 -10.67
CA LYS A 196 -12.64 -4.72 -12.08
C LYS A 196 -11.26 -4.44 -12.68
N ASP A 197 -10.24 -4.43 -11.83
CA ASP A 197 -8.87 -4.02 -12.18
C ASP A 197 -7.87 -5.20 -12.16
N GLY A 198 -8.40 -6.44 -12.06
CA GLY A 198 -7.59 -7.65 -11.92
C GLY A 198 -7.23 -8.00 -10.47
N SER A 199 -7.70 -7.24 -9.49
CA SER A 199 -7.60 -7.61 -8.09
C SER A 199 -8.33 -8.91 -7.79
N SER A 200 -7.83 -9.67 -6.82
CA SER A 200 -8.42 -10.93 -6.38
C SER A 200 -8.81 -10.90 -4.91
N PRO A 201 -9.82 -11.67 -4.49
CA PRO A 201 -10.17 -11.81 -3.08
C PRO A 201 -8.98 -12.30 -2.25
N ALA A 202 -8.72 -11.66 -1.12
CA ALA A 202 -7.64 -12.04 -0.21
C ALA A 202 -8.20 -12.79 1.00
N TYR A 203 -7.68 -14.00 1.23
CA TYR A 203 -8.01 -14.84 2.39
C TYR A 203 -6.81 -15.06 3.31
N THR A 204 -5.65 -14.51 2.92
CA THR A 204 -4.39 -14.55 3.68
C THR A 204 -3.76 -13.17 3.75
N ALA A 205 -2.84 -12.98 4.70
CA ALA A 205 -2.11 -11.72 4.84
C ALA A 205 -1.07 -11.49 3.73
N VAL A 206 -0.63 -12.54 3.04
CA VAL A 206 0.34 -12.45 1.93
C VAL A 206 -0.40 -12.64 0.61
N PRO A 207 -0.31 -11.70 -0.34
CA PRO A 207 -0.93 -11.83 -1.65
C PRO A 207 -0.44 -13.07 -2.41
N ALA A 208 -1.33 -13.66 -3.21
CA ALA A 208 -0.97 -14.74 -4.11
C ALA A 208 0.10 -14.29 -5.12
N GLN A 209 0.97 -15.21 -5.51
CA GLN A 209 2.06 -14.99 -6.46
C GLN A 209 3.12 -13.95 -6.02
N PHE A 210 3.09 -13.53 -4.76
CA PHE A 210 4.07 -12.58 -4.24
C PHE A 210 5.41 -13.24 -3.89
N ALA A 211 5.37 -14.42 -3.29
CA ALA A 211 6.56 -15.12 -2.83
C ALA A 211 6.51 -16.61 -3.14
N THR A 212 7.67 -17.19 -3.36
CA THR A 212 7.83 -18.63 -3.63
C THR A 212 8.22 -19.35 -2.35
N GLY A 213 7.52 -20.44 -2.04
CA GLY A 213 7.84 -21.35 -0.95
C GLY A 213 9.12 -22.17 -1.21
N PRO A 214 9.62 -22.89 -0.19
CA PRO A 214 10.85 -23.69 -0.31
C PRO A 214 10.79 -24.82 -1.36
N ASP A 215 9.59 -25.26 -1.69
CA ASP A 215 9.31 -26.30 -2.68
C ASP A 215 9.07 -25.76 -4.11
N GLY A 216 9.20 -24.45 -4.30
CA GLY A 216 8.95 -23.76 -5.57
C GLY A 216 7.50 -23.42 -5.83
N SER A 217 6.57 -23.77 -4.93
CA SER A 217 5.17 -23.34 -5.01
C SER A 217 4.99 -21.89 -4.57
N ASP A 218 3.85 -21.30 -4.90
CA ASP A 218 3.44 -20.02 -4.33
C ASP A 218 3.28 -20.16 -2.81
N PHE A 219 3.90 -19.28 -2.05
CA PHE A 219 3.80 -19.23 -0.59
C PHE A 219 2.35 -19.16 -0.09
N SER A 220 1.50 -18.49 -0.84
CA SER A 220 0.08 -18.29 -0.54
C SER A 220 -0.85 -19.19 -1.36
N ALA A 221 -0.34 -20.23 -2.02
CA ALA A 221 -1.12 -21.09 -2.92
C ALA A 221 -2.35 -21.72 -2.27
N ASP A 222 -2.27 -21.99 -0.97
CA ASP A 222 -3.36 -22.65 -0.23
C ASP A 222 -4.25 -21.64 0.53
N GLN A 223 -4.65 -20.57 -0.16
CA GLN A 223 -5.60 -19.60 0.42
C GLN A 223 -6.93 -20.22 0.82
N THR A 224 -7.31 -21.34 0.19
CA THR A 224 -8.55 -22.03 0.49
C THR A 224 -8.62 -22.59 1.90
N LYS A 225 -7.48 -22.93 2.52
CA LYS A 225 -7.45 -23.36 3.94
C LYS A 225 -7.94 -22.28 4.90
N PHE A 226 -7.79 -21.01 4.54
CA PHE A 226 -8.17 -19.89 5.38
C PHE A 226 -9.55 -19.34 5.03
N ALA A 227 -10.10 -19.72 3.89
CA ALA A 227 -11.43 -19.31 3.47
C ALA A 227 -12.51 -19.71 4.49
N GLU A 228 -12.36 -20.84 5.17
CA GLU A 228 -13.28 -21.28 6.22
C GLU A 228 -13.41 -20.28 7.39
N PHE A 229 -12.38 -19.42 7.61
CA PHE A 229 -12.35 -18.41 8.67
C PHE A 229 -12.82 -17.03 8.22
N CYS A 230 -12.92 -16.77 6.90
CA CYS A 230 -13.16 -15.42 6.39
C CYS A 230 -13.90 -15.34 5.04
N ALA A 231 -14.32 -16.45 4.44
CA ALA A 231 -15.16 -16.41 3.26
C ALA A 231 -16.54 -15.83 3.58
N TYR A 232 -17.15 -15.18 2.58
CA TYR A 232 -18.49 -14.63 2.74
C TYR A 232 -19.50 -15.71 3.16
N ASP A 233 -20.15 -15.48 4.28
CA ASP A 233 -21.16 -16.39 4.85
C ASP A 233 -22.11 -15.56 5.73
N PRO A 234 -23.21 -15.04 5.16
CA PRO A 234 -24.12 -14.15 5.88
C PRO A 234 -24.83 -14.82 7.06
N ASP A 235 -25.02 -16.15 7.03
CA ASP A 235 -25.63 -16.87 8.14
C ASP A 235 -24.68 -16.93 9.34
N LYS A 236 -23.41 -17.24 9.12
CA LYS A 236 -22.37 -17.15 10.17
C LYS A 236 -22.17 -15.73 10.67
N ALA A 237 -22.20 -14.75 9.76
CA ALA A 237 -22.09 -13.34 10.13
C ALA A 237 -23.20 -12.96 11.13
N ALA A 238 -24.45 -13.33 10.83
CA ALA A 238 -25.59 -13.09 11.70
C ALA A 238 -25.46 -13.82 13.04
N GLU A 239 -25.01 -15.09 13.04
CA GLU A 239 -24.80 -15.86 14.27
C GLU A 239 -23.76 -15.19 15.18
N TYR A 240 -22.60 -14.84 14.64
CA TYR A 240 -21.54 -14.17 15.43
C TYR A 240 -21.97 -12.78 15.89
N TYR A 241 -22.79 -12.08 15.09
CA TYR A 241 -23.32 -10.77 15.47
C TYR A 241 -24.24 -10.83 16.68
N GLU A 242 -25.15 -11.80 16.71
CA GLU A 242 -26.04 -12.02 17.88
C GLU A 242 -25.23 -12.45 19.14
N GLN A 243 -24.18 -13.27 18.97
CA GLN A 243 -23.27 -13.59 20.06
C GLN A 243 -22.55 -12.34 20.58
N ALA A 244 -22.06 -11.48 19.70
CA ALA A 244 -21.40 -10.24 20.07
C ALA A 244 -22.34 -9.28 20.83
N LYS A 245 -23.59 -9.15 20.37
CA LYS A 245 -24.62 -8.36 21.08
C LYS A 245 -24.84 -8.87 22.50
N ALA A 246 -24.97 -10.19 22.67
CA ALA A 246 -25.18 -10.80 23.97
C ALA A 246 -23.98 -10.60 24.91
N GLU A 247 -22.74 -10.78 24.40
CA GLU A 247 -21.51 -10.63 25.17
C GLU A 247 -21.24 -9.19 25.60
N LEU A 248 -21.57 -8.23 24.73
CA LEU A 248 -21.33 -6.80 24.95
C LEU A 248 -22.53 -6.09 25.60
N GLY A 249 -23.69 -6.76 25.72
CA GLY A 249 -24.90 -6.17 26.28
C GLY A 249 -25.46 -5.01 25.44
N LYS A 250 -25.32 -5.09 24.12
CA LYS A 250 -25.74 -4.06 23.16
C LYS A 250 -26.62 -4.65 22.06
N ASP A 251 -27.62 -3.90 21.63
CA ASP A 251 -28.53 -4.32 20.53
C ASP A 251 -28.07 -3.82 19.16
N SER A 252 -27.16 -2.86 19.11
CA SER A 252 -26.66 -2.24 17.88
C SER A 252 -25.24 -1.71 18.05
N PHE A 253 -24.53 -1.53 16.92
CA PHE A 253 -23.20 -0.96 16.88
C PHE A 253 -23.13 0.12 15.80
N SER A 254 -22.42 1.20 16.11
CA SER A 254 -22.18 2.29 15.17
C SER A 254 -20.70 2.66 15.21
N PHE A 255 -20.07 2.70 14.04
CA PHE A 255 -18.66 3.03 13.90
C PHE A 255 -18.45 3.98 12.72
N THR A 256 -17.30 4.68 12.78
CA THR A 256 -16.79 5.50 11.68
C THR A 256 -15.61 4.81 11.02
N MET A 257 -15.60 4.73 9.69
CA MET A 257 -14.48 4.21 8.91
C MET A 257 -13.77 5.34 8.17
N VAL A 258 -12.47 5.53 8.45
CA VAL A 258 -11.62 6.47 7.71
C VAL A 258 -11.19 5.86 6.39
N VAL A 259 -11.28 6.66 5.31
CA VAL A 259 -11.10 6.21 3.92
C VAL A 259 -10.32 7.26 3.13
N ASP A 260 -9.45 6.84 2.20
CA ASP A 260 -8.81 7.76 1.26
C ASP A 260 -9.84 8.45 0.35
N ALA A 261 -9.57 9.71 -0.01
CA ALA A 261 -10.39 10.49 -0.93
C ALA A 261 -10.27 10.06 -2.41
N ASP A 262 -9.43 9.07 -2.72
CA ASP A 262 -9.30 8.50 -4.06
C ASP A 262 -10.56 7.70 -4.43
N ASP A 263 -10.86 7.57 -5.73
CA ASP A 263 -12.09 6.96 -6.25
C ASP A 263 -12.25 5.49 -5.83
N ALA A 264 -11.23 4.65 -6.04
CA ALA A 264 -11.31 3.22 -5.74
C ALA A 264 -11.52 2.92 -4.24
N PRO A 265 -10.79 3.53 -3.28
CA PRO A 265 -11.08 3.36 -1.86
C PRO A 265 -12.50 3.77 -1.46
N GLN A 266 -13.02 4.86 -2.02
CA GLN A 266 -14.38 5.30 -1.72
C GLN A 266 -15.44 4.31 -2.23
N LYS A 267 -15.29 3.79 -3.46
CA LYS A 267 -16.17 2.77 -4.01
C LYS A 267 -16.17 1.50 -3.15
N VAL A 268 -14.98 1.01 -2.79
CA VAL A 268 -14.85 -0.16 -1.89
C VAL A 268 -15.50 0.10 -0.54
N ALA A 269 -15.26 1.26 0.07
CA ALA A 269 -15.83 1.61 1.36
C ALA A 269 -17.37 1.67 1.35
N GLN A 270 -17.96 2.21 0.28
CA GLN A 270 -19.41 2.26 0.11
C GLN A 270 -20.02 0.85 0.01
N VAL A 271 -19.38 -0.06 -0.72
CA VAL A 271 -19.85 -1.44 -0.81
C VAL A 271 -19.67 -2.17 0.52
N VAL A 272 -18.55 -1.98 1.21
CA VAL A 272 -18.35 -2.51 2.56
C VAL A 272 -19.42 -2.00 3.52
N GLN A 273 -19.75 -0.72 3.49
CA GLN A 273 -20.82 -0.13 4.29
C GLN A 273 -22.16 -0.78 3.99
N GLU A 274 -22.52 -0.93 2.71
CA GLU A 274 -23.77 -1.56 2.27
C GLU A 274 -23.85 -3.02 2.73
N GLN A 275 -22.80 -3.81 2.50
CA GLN A 275 -22.74 -5.22 2.87
C GLN A 275 -22.90 -5.40 4.39
N LEU A 276 -22.19 -4.62 5.20
CA LEU A 276 -22.27 -4.70 6.65
C LEU A 276 -23.66 -4.30 7.17
N GLN A 277 -24.23 -3.20 6.68
CA GLN A 277 -25.52 -2.72 7.14
C GLN A 277 -26.70 -3.60 6.68
N THR A 278 -26.55 -4.26 5.54
CA THR A 278 -27.55 -5.21 5.03
C THR A 278 -27.50 -6.55 5.77
N THR A 279 -26.28 -7.06 6.04
CA THR A 279 -26.09 -8.39 6.64
C THR A 279 -26.25 -8.38 8.15
N LEU A 280 -25.93 -7.26 8.83
CA LEU A 280 -25.90 -7.14 10.28
C LEU A 280 -26.95 -6.12 10.77
N PRO A 281 -28.19 -6.53 11.08
CA PRO A 281 -29.24 -5.61 11.49
C PRO A 281 -28.88 -4.82 12.75
N GLY A 282 -28.93 -3.47 12.65
CA GLY A 282 -28.51 -2.56 13.71
C GLY A 282 -27.03 -2.20 13.70
N PHE A 283 -26.27 -2.66 12.69
CA PHE A 283 -24.92 -2.16 12.42
C PHE A 283 -24.98 -0.90 11.57
N THR A 284 -24.26 0.14 11.96
CA THR A 284 -24.14 1.39 11.21
C THR A 284 -22.65 1.68 11.00
N LEU A 285 -22.28 2.01 9.78
CA LEU A 285 -20.92 2.42 9.43
C LEU A 285 -20.97 3.78 8.74
N GLU A 286 -20.39 4.79 9.34
CA GLU A 286 -20.21 6.11 8.72
C GLU A 286 -18.86 6.19 8.01
N LEU A 287 -18.82 6.79 6.82
CA LEU A 287 -17.59 6.96 6.06
C LEU A 287 -17.03 8.37 6.28
N LYS A 288 -15.81 8.44 6.82
CA LYS A 288 -15.02 9.66 6.94
C LYS A 288 -13.98 9.69 5.83
N VAL A 289 -14.27 10.43 4.76
CA VAL A 289 -13.40 10.54 3.59
C VAL A 289 -12.37 11.65 3.83
N GLU A 290 -11.09 11.31 3.70
CA GLU A 290 -9.97 12.20 3.97
C GLU A 290 -8.88 12.11 2.89
N PRO A 291 -8.09 13.17 2.67
CA PRO A 291 -6.87 13.07 1.90
C PRO A 291 -5.98 11.94 2.45
N LYS A 292 -5.39 11.13 1.58
CA LYS A 292 -4.58 9.95 1.97
C LYS A 292 -3.57 10.26 3.08
N LYS A 293 -2.88 11.41 3.00
CA LYS A 293 -1.89 11.82 4.02
C LYS A 293 -2.54 11.98 5.40
N GLN A 294 -3.74 12.57 5.47
CA GLN A 294 -4.47 12.77 6.72
C GLN A 294 -4.95 11.44 7.28
N ARG A 295 -5.55 10.57 6.45
CA ARG A 295 -6.00 9.24 6.85
C ARG A 295 -4.83 8.40 7.41
N VAL A 296 -3.66 8.45 6.77
CA VAL A 296 -2.46 7.75 7.27
C VAL A 296 -2.06 8.30 8.63
N GLN A 297 -2.04 9.63 8.80
CA GLN A 297 -1.70 10.27 10.06
C GLN A 297 -2.69 9.91 11.18
N ASP A 298 -3.99 9.96 10.89
CA ASP A 298 -5.03 9.61 11.87
C ASP A 298 -4.89 8.15 12.34
N MET A 299 -4.57 7.24 11.40
CA MET A 299 -4.32 5.83 11.76
C MET A 299 -3.04 5.64 12.58
N GLN A 300 -1.97 6.39 12.29
CA GLN A 300 -0.72 6.35 13.07
C GLN A 300 -0.89 6.91 14.48
N ASP A 301 -1.69 7.94 14.62
CA ASP A 301 -1.97 8.60 15.90
C ASP A 301 -3.04 7.85 16.73
N GLY A 302 -3.68 6.81 16.17
CA GLY A 302 -4.77 6.08 16.79
C GLY A 302 -6.11 6.84 16.80
N ASN A 303 -6.25 7.88 16.01
CA ASN A 303 -7.44 8.74 15.92
C ASN A 303 -8.48 8.21 14.92
N PHE A 304 -8.78 6.93 14.97
CA PHE A 304 -9.77 6.26 14.12
C PHE A 304 -10.46 5.13 14.87
N GLU A 305 -11.61 4.69 14.39
CA GLU A 305 -12.32 3.52 14.91
C GLU A 305 -12.09 2.31 13.99
N ILE A 306 -12.37 2.47 12.71
CA ILE A 306 -12.08 1.49 11.65
C ILE A 306 -11.34 2.21 10.53
N GLY A 307 -10.33 1.59 9.93
CA GLY A 307 -9.60 2.15 8.79
C GLY A 307 -9.66 1.22 7.59
N LEU A 308 -10.02 1.71 6.40
CA LEU A 308 -9.76 1.02 5.15
C LEU A 308 -8.38 1.46 4.64
N THR A 309 -7.46 0.52 4.56
CA THR A 309 -6.08 0.81 4.19
C THR A 309 -5.50 -0.27 3.31
N ARG A 310 -4.29 -0.04 2.82
CA ARG A 310 -3.55 -1.00 2.00
C ARG A 310 -2.08 -0.99 2.37
N TRP A 311 -1.45 -2.14 2.23
CA TRP A 311 -0.01 -2.30 2.37
C TRP A 311 0.58 -2.79 1.06
N GLY A 312 1.61 -2.12 0.57
CA GLY A 312 2.44 -2.56 -0.53
C GLY A 312 3.76 -3.13 0.02
N PRO A 313 4.39 -4.08 -0.68
CA PRO A 313 5.61 -4.69 -0.17
C PRO A 313 6.78 -3.71 -0.21
N ASP A 314 7.50 -3.58 0.90
CA ASP A 314 8.75 -2.80 0.97
C ASP A 314 9.96 -3.62 0.50
N TYR A 315 9.85 -4.95 0.54
CA TYR A 315 10.91 -5.89 0.15
C TYR A 315 10.32 -7.25 -0.25
N ALA A 316 11.09 -8.04 -1.01
CA ALA A 316 10.65 -9.30 -1.58
C ALA A 316 10.73 -10.47 -0.58
N ASP A 317 9.93 -10.41 0.48
CA ASP A 317 9.79 -11.49 1.47
C ASP A 317 8.39 -11.40 2.13
N PRO A 318 7.72 -12.52 2.44
CA PRO A 318 6.42 -12.53 3.12
C PRO A 318 6.38 -11.71 4.42
N MET A 319 7.52 -11.53 5.09
CA MET A 319 7.60 -10.74 6.32
C MET A 319 7.24 -9.27 6.13
N THR A 320 7.28 -8.74 4.90
CA THR A 320 6.79 -7.37 4.62
C THR A 320 5.32 -7.20 5.01
N TYR A 321 4.52 -8.27 4.91
CA TYR A 321 3.11 -8.30 5.35
C TYR A 321 2.96 -8.89 6.74
N LEU A 322 3.58 -10.04 7.00
CA LEU A 322 3.42 -10.77 8.26
C LEU A 322 3.95 -9.97 9.46
N GLY A 323 4.97 -9.15 9.24
CA GLY A 323 5.54 -8.28 10.27
C GLY A 323 4.54 -7.30 10.89
N MET A 324 3.45 -6.97 10.19
CA MET A 324 2.38 -6.11 10.72
C MET A 324 1.52 -6.80 11.78
N TRP A 325 1.54 -8.12 11.86
CA TRP A 325 0.63 -8.93 12.67
C TRP A 325 1.33 -9.68 13.80
N VAL A 326 2.65 -9.56 13.92
CA VAL A 326 3.43 -10.19 15.00
C VAL A 326 3.75 -9.16 16.07
N THR A 327 3.71 -9.61 17.33
CA THR A 327 4.19 -8.82 18.47
C THR A 327 5.71 -8.93 18.50
N GLY A 328 6.39 -7.81 18.37
CA GLY A 328 7.86 -7.71 18.41
C GLY A 328 8.41 -7.60 19.81
#